data_9559077335eefb3f67e156f35d8de2cb
#
_entry.id   9559077335eefb3f67e156f35d8de2cb
#
_cell.length_a   1.000
_cell.length_b   1.000
_cell.length_c   1.000
_cell.angle_alpha   90.00
_cell.angle_beta   90.00
_cell.angle_gamma   90.00
#
_symmetry.space_group_name_H-M   'P 1'
#
loop_
_entity.id
_entity.type
_entity.pdbx_description
1 polymer ?
#
loop_
_entity_poly.entity_id
_entity_poly.type
_entity_poly.pdbx_seq_one_letter_code
_entity_poly.pdbx_strand_id
1 'polypeptide(L)'
;MADNIIREICDCIKNTNGLTFYKLRVDGVCQFDEFLEEVYRVDVTRKRMASIIRRMEWFGNKPMPNGTFGYIEGVDSKDIFEFRKDNIRVYVKVVKPKVYIILGGYKNAQKKDIQKVKRINTQL
;
A
#
# COMPACT_ATOMS: atom_id res chain seq x y z
N MET A 1 -10.08 -1.62 -22.00
CA MET A 1 -9.62 -0.22 -21.90
C MET A 1 -8.76 -0.04 -20.65
N ALA A 2 -7.75 0.83 -20.75
CA ALA A 2 -6.92 1.15 -19.58
C ALA A 2 -7.70 2.02 -18.59
N ASP A 3 -7.43 1.82 -17.30
CA ASP A 3 -7.97 2.68 -16.27
C ASP A 3 -7.32 4.06 -16.34
N ASN A 4 -8.03 5.09 -15.90
CA ASN A 4 -7.45 6.41 -15.72
C ASN A 4 -6.78 6.47 -14.36
N ILE A 5 -5.45 6.49 -14.32
CA ILE A 5 -4.69 6.46 -13.10
C ILE A 5 -4.00 7.80 -12.86
N ILE A 6 -4.30 8.41 -11.70
CA ILE A 6 -3.66 9.63 -11.23
C ILE A 6 -2.82 9.29 -10.00
N ARG A 7 -1.58 9.73 -9.99
CA ARG A 7 -0.64 9.55 -8.87
C ARG A 7 -0.60 10.82 -8.06
N GLU A 8 -1.05 10.74 -6.80
CA GLU A 8 -1.08 11.89 -5.89
C GLU A 8 -0.09 11.68 -4.74
N ILE A 9 0.64 12.73 -4.35
CA ILE A 9 1.52 12.66 -3.19
C ILE A 9 0.68 12.36 -1.95
N CYS A 10 1.10 11.36 -1.17
CA CYS A 10 0.44 10.99 0.08
C CYS A 10 1.09 11.74 1.24
N ASP A 11 0.51 12.89 1.61
CA ASP A 11 1.09 13.78 2.63
C ASP A 11 1.07 13.19 4.04
N CYS A 12 0.25 12.17 4.28
CA CYS A 12 0.18 11.54 5.60
C CYS A 12 1.40 10.67 5.92
N ILE A 13 2.26 10.40 4.92
CA ILE A 13 3.46 9.56 5.11
C ILE A 13 4.69 10.41 4.87
N LYS A 14 5.44 10.68 5.96
CA LYS A 14 6.67 11.47 5.93
C LYS A 14 7.87 10.52 6.03
N ASN A 15 8.34 10.04 4.89
CA ASN A 15 9.46 9.11 4.86
C ASN A 15 10.77 9.78 5.22
N THR A 16 11.57 9.15 6.10
CA THR A 16 12.83 9.70 6.60
C THR A 16 14.04 9.31 5.76
N ASN A 17 13.84 8.49 4.73
CA ASN A 17 14.91 7.97 3.88
C ASN A 17 14.87 8.50 2.44
N GLY A 18 14.18 9.61 2.22
CA GLY A 18 14.16 10.28 0.92
C GLY A 18 13.19 9.69 -0.09
N LEU A 19 12.29 8.80 0.33
CA LEU A 19 11.27 8.25 -0.54
C LEU A 19 10.02 9.12 -0.51
N THR A 20 9.37 9.24 -1.65
CA THR A 20 8.08 9.91 -1.76
C THR A 20 6.99 8.86 -1.98
N PHE A 21 6.01 8.87 -1.10
CA PHE A 21 4.86 7.97 -1.21
C PHE A 21 3.74 8.66 -1.99
N TYR A 22 3.18 7.92 -2.92
CA TYR A 22 2.04 8.35 -3.72
C TYR A 22 0.88 7.41 -3.46
N LYS A 23 -0.33 7.94 -3.48
CA LYS A 23 -1.55 7.15 -3.53
C LYS A 23 -2.12 7.22 -4.94
N LEU A 24 -2.86 6.20 -5.34
CA LEU A 24 -3.40 6.11 -6.70
C LEU A 24 -4.89 6.41 -6.69
N ARG A 25 -5.30 7.28 -7.60
CA ARG A 25 -6.71 7.50 -7.92
C ARG A 25 -6.99 6.80 -9.23
N VAL A 26 -7.78 5.74 -9.18
CA VAL A 26 -8.11 4.90 -10.34
C VAL A 26 -9.55 5.19 -10.72
N ASP A 27 -9.76 5.73 -11.91
CA ASP A 27 -11.06 6.15 -12.40
C ASP A 27 -11.80 7.05 -11.41
N GLY A 28 -11.07 8.00 -10.81
CA GLY A 28 -11.63 8.95 -9.86
C GLY A 28 -11.72 8.46 -8.42
N VAL A 29 -11.35 7.21 -8.13
CA VAL A 29 -11.48 6.62 -6.79
C VAL A 29 -10.10 6.29 -6.21
N CYS A 30 -9.81 6.78 -5.02
CA CYS A 30 -8.63 6.40 -4.25
C CYS A 30 -9.00 5.32 -3.25
N GLN A 31 -8.71 4.06 -3.57
CA GLN A 31 -9.07 2.94 -2.71
C GLN A 31 -8.33 2.97 -1.37
N PHE A 32 -7.11 3.50 -1.35
CA PHE A 32 -6.38 3.65 -0.10
C PHE A 32 -7.07 4.63 0.85
N ASP A 33 -7.54 5.78 0.34
CA ASP A 33 -8.27 6.75 1.16
C ASP A 33 -9.57 6.16 1.70
N GLU A 34 -10.30 5.42 0.88
CA GLU A 34 -11.52 4.74 1.32
C GLU A 34 -11.23 3.72 2.41
N PHE A 35 -10.15 2.96 2.26
CA PHE A 35 -9.76 1.98 3.26
C PHE A 35 -9.30 2.65 4.57
N LEU A 36 -8.55 3.76 4.48
CA LEU A 36 -8.18 4.53 5.67
C LEU A 36 -9.42 4.99 6.44
N GLU A 37 -10.40 5.52 5.74
CA GLU A 37 -11.65 5.95 6.36
C GLU A 37 -12.34 4.81 7.09
N GLU A 38 -12.38 3.64 6.48
CA GLU A 38 -12.98 2.45 7.08
C GLU A 38 -12.24 1.99 8.34
N VAL A 39 -10.90 1.84 8.25
CA VAL A 39 -10.12 1.33 9.39
C VAL A 39 -10.05 2.31 10.55
N TYR A 40 -10.24 3.60 10.30
CA TYR A 40 -10.19 4.61 11.34
C TYR A 40 -11.47 4.70 12.17
N ARG A 41 -12.53 4.02 11.77
CA ARG A 41 -13.78 3.98 12.52
C ARG A 41 -13.70 3.12 13.78
N VAL A 42 -12.74 2.20 13.86
CA VAL A 42 -12.58 1.26 14.97
C VAL A 42 -11.18 1.40 15.55
N ASP A 43 -11.08 1.52 16.88
CA ASP A 43 -9.81 1.76 17.57
C ASP A 43 -8.74 0.72 17.24
N VAL A 44 -9.11 -0.56 17.22
CA VAL A 44 -8.16 -1.65 16.97
C VAL A 44 -7.55 -1.55 15.58
N THR A 45 -8.37 -1.35 14.55
CA THR A 45 -7.89 -1.26 13.16
C THR A 45 -7.15 0.05 12.93
N ARG A 46 -7.57 1.15 13.57
CA ARG A 46 -6.86 2.42 13.50
C ARG A 46 -5.44 2.30 14.03
N LYS A 47 -5.24 1.63 15.15
CA LYS A 47 -3.91 1.41 15.74
C LYS A 47 -3.03 0.54 14.85
N ARG A 48 -3.60 -0.49 14.23
CA ARG A 48 -2.89 -1.35 13.29
C ARG A 48 -2.43 -0.58 12.06
N MET A 49 -3.30 0.25 11.49
CA MET A 49 -2.95 1.07 10.35
C MET A 49 -1.90 2.12 10.72
N ALA A 50 -1.98 2.73 11.89
CA ALA A 50 -0.96 3.66 12.36
C ALA A 50 0.41 3.01 12.45
N SER A 51 0.47 1.74 12.86
CA SER A 51 1.69 0.95 12.88
C SER A 51 2.26 0.75 11.48
N ILE A 52 1.41 0.47 10.50
CA ILE A 52 1.84 0.33 9.09
C ILE A 52 2.39 1.65 8.57
N ILE A 53 1.69 2.76 8.81
CA ILE A 53 2.14 4.09 8.36
C ILE A 53 3.49 4.43 8.96
N ARG A 54 3.70 4.12 10.23
CA ARG A 54 5.00 4.37 10.88
C ARG A 54 6.12 3.57 10.21
N ARG A 55 5.86 2.34 9.80
CA ARG A 55 6.83 1.53 9.06
C ARG A 55 7.11 2.09 7.68
N MET A 56 6.12 2.63 7.02
CA MET A 56 6.31 3.32 5.74
C MET A 56 7.21 4.53 5.89
N GLU A 57 7.13 5.23 7.02
CA GLU A 57 8.00 6.37 7.30
C GLU A 57 9.47 5.97 7.47
N TRP A 58 9.73 4.74 7.92
CA TRP A 58 11.09 4.22 8.07
C TRP A 58 11.61 3.48 6.84
N PHE A 59 10.73 3.11 5.93
CA PHE A 59 11.05 2.25 4.80
C PHE A 59 12.17 2.85 3.95
N GLY A 60 13.10 2.00 3.51
CA GLY A 60 14.12 2.39 2.52
C GLY A 60 15.49 1.80 2.76
N ASN A 61 16.14 2.09 3.88
CA ASN A 61 17.55 1.77 4.10
C ASN A 61 17.80 0.61 5.05
N LYS A 62 16.81 0.20 5.82
CA LYS A 62 16.95 -0.89 6.81
C LYS A 62 15.96 -1.99 6.52
N PRO A 63 16.31 -3.26 6.82
CA PRO A 63 15.36 -4.35 6.72
C PRO A 63 14.15 -4.11 7.61
N MET A 64 12.98 -4.46 7.11
CA MET A 64 11.75 -4.38 7.89
C MET A 64 11.67 -5.58 8.85
N PRO A 65 11.01 -5.41 10.02
CA PRO A 65 10.82 -6.53 10.94
C PRO A 65 10.12 -7.70 10.26
N ASN A 66 10.48 -8.92 10.66
CA ASN A 66 9.90 -10.14 10.10
C ASN A 66 8.37 -10.13 10.18
N GLY A 67 7.72 -10.57 9.11
CA GLY A 67 6.27 -10.68 9.02
C GLY A 67 5.52 -9.37 8.77
N THR A 68 6.25 -8.24 8.66
CA THR A 68 5.62 -6.93 8.49
C THR A 68 5.69 -6.40 7.06
N PHE A 69 6.52 -7.01 6.22
CA PHE A 69 6.75 -6.58 4.84
C PHE A 69 7.24 -7.77 4.02
N GLY A 70 6.82 -7.86 2.78
CA GLY A 70 7.30 -8.92 1.89
C GLY A 70 6.71 -8.83 0.50
N TYR A 71 7.21 -9.72 -0.37
CA TYR A 71 6.67 -9.88 -1.71
C TYR A 71 5.26 -10.44 -1.65
N ILE A 72 4.47 -10.14 -2.67
CA ILE A 72 3.12 -10.68 -2.81
C ILE A 72 3.19 -11.97 -3.61
N GLU A 73 2.72 -13.05 -3.01
CA GLU A 73 2.64 -14.34 -3.67
C GLU A 73 1.68 -14.27 -4.86
N GLY A 74 2.08 -14.85 -5.99
CA GLY A 74 1.25 -14.89 -7.19
C GLY A 74 1.29 -13.65 -8.07
N VAL A 75 2.08 -12.62 -7.68
CA VAL A 75 2.31 -11.46 -8.54
C VAL A 75 3.69 -11.61 -9.17
N ASP A 76 3.72 -11.63 -10.50
CA ASP A 76 4.94 -11.80 -11.26
C ASP A 76 5.65 -10.46 -11.47
N SER A 77 6.05 -9.84 -10.36
CA SER A 77 6.74 -8.56 -10.37
C SER A 77 7.62 -8.45 -9.13
N LYS A 78 8.86 -8.03 -9.31
CA LYS A 78 9.84 -7.91 -8.23
C LYS A 78 9.73 -6.61 -7.45
N ASP A 79 8.88 -5.68 -7.89
CA ASP A 79 8.74 -4.37 -7.25
C ASP A 79 7.39 -4.18 -6.51
N ILE A 80 6.61 -5.24 -6.41
CA ILE A 80 5.33 -5.24 -5.71
C ILE A 80 5.49 -5.92 -4.35
N PHE A 81 5.09 -5.20 -3.30
CA PHE A 81 5.23 -5.64 -1.92
C PHE A 81 3.96 -5.39 -1.14
N GLU A 82 3.84 -6.02 0.03
CA GLU A 82 2.79 -5.70 0.99
C GLU A 82 3.38 -5.35 2.35
N PHE A 83 2.80 -4.32 2.97
CA PHE A 83 2.98 -4.05 4.40
C PHE A 83 1.89 -4.79 5.15
N ARG A 84 2.22 -5.39 6.29
CA ARG A 84 1.31 -6.23 7.08
C ARG A 84 1.27 -5.79 8.53
N LYS A 85 0.08 -5.78 9.09
CA LYS A 85 -0.12 -5.70 10.54
C LYS A 85 -1.39 -6.43 10.89
N ASP A 86 -1.26 -7.58 11.55
CA ASP A 86 -2.38 -8.45 11.90
C ASP A 86 -3.23 -8.78 10.66
N ASN A 87 -4.50 -8.36 10.62
CA ASN A 87 -5.39 -8.63 9.49
C ASN A 87 -5.38 -7.53 8.41
N ILE A 88 -4.49 -6.53 8.51
CA ILE A 88 -4.45 -5.43 7.55
C ILE A 88 -3.29 -5.63 6.58
N ARG A 89 -3.55 -5.34 5.31
CA ARG A 89 -2.58 -5.38 4.22
C ARG A 89 -2.61 -4.08 3.44
N VAL A 90 -1.43 -3.54 3.08
CA VAL A 90 -1.32 -2.39 2.18
C VAL A 90 -0.34 -2.78 1.07
N TYR A 91 -0.80 -2.72 -0.16
CA TYR A 91 -0.04 -3.17 -1.32
C TYR A 91 0.61 -1.98 -2.00
N VAL A 92 1.92 -2.09 -2.26
CA VAL A 92 2.71 -0.99 -2.81
C VAL A 92 3.58 -1.45 -3.97
N LYS A 93 3.87 -0.52 -4.87
CA LYS A 93 4.90 -0.68 -5.90
C LYS A 93 6.07 0.22 -5.55
N VAL A 94 7.27 -0.36 -5.46
CA VAL A 94 8.48 0.39 -5.09
C VAL A 94 9.34 0.60 -6.32
N VAL A 95 9.48 1.86 -6.74
CA VAL A 95 10.35 2.29 -7.84
C VAL A 95 11.14 3.48 -7.31
N LYS A 96 12.19 3.21 -6.55
CA LYS A 96 12.94 4.24 -5.81
C LYS A 96 13.35 5.40 -6.71
N PRO A 97 13.16 6.65 -6.26
CA PRO A 97 12.76 7.09 -4.92
C PRO A 97 11.25 7.18 -4.68
N LYS A 98 10.44 6.54 -5.51
CA LYS A 98 8.98 6.61 -5.43
C LYS A 98 8.40 5.30 -4.91
N VAL A 99 7.34 5.41 -4.12
CA VAL A 99 6.54 4.27 -3.66
C VAL A 99 5.07 4.58 -3.96
N TYR A 100 4.42 3.71 -4.73
CA TYR A 100 3.02 3.88 -5.08
C TYR A 100 2.17 2.97 -4.22
N ILE A 101 1.28 3.54 -3.41
CA ILE A 101 0.32 2.77 -2.64
C ILE A 101 -0.84 2.43 -3.56
N ILE A 102 -1.01 1.16 -3.87
CA ILE A 102 -2.01 0.70 -4.83
C ILE A 102 -3.38 0.62 -4.15
N LEU A 103 -3.47 -0.12 -3.06
CA LEU A 103 -4.69 -0.21 -2.25
C LEU A 103 -4.39 -0.86 -0.90
N GLY A 104 -5.33 -0.74 0.02
CA GLY A 104 -5.31 -1.44 1.28
C GLY A 104 -6.52 -2.36 1.42
N GLY A 105 -6.44 -3.35 2.27
CA GLY A 105 -7.52 -4.28 2.51
C GLY A 105 -7.27 -5.19 3.69
N TYR A 106 -8.26 -6.03 4.00
CA TYR A 106 -8.14 -7.02 5.05
C TYR A 106 -7.62 -8.35 4.50
N LYS A 107 -6.96 -9.11 5.35
CA LYS A 107 -6.40 -10.41 4.98
C LYS A 107 -7.42 -11.35 4.35
N ASN A 108 -8.67 -11.34 4.81
CA ASN A 108 -9.71 -12.21 4.29
C ASN A 108 -10.16 -11.85 2.86
N ALA A 109 -9.84 -10.65 2.39
CA ALA A 109 -10.11 -10.21 1.01
C ALA A 109 -8.85 -10.23 0.14
N GLN A 110 -7.76 -10.80 0.63
CA GLN A 110 -6.45 -10.71 -0.03
C GLN A 110 -6.43 -11.27 -1.46
N LYS A 111 -7.08 -12.39 -1.67
CA LYS A 111 -7.14 -13.01 -2.99
C LYS A 111 -7.77 -12.08 -4.03
N LYS A 112 -8.87 -11.43 -3.67
CA LYS A 112 -9.57 -10.45 -4.52
C LYS A 112 -8.72 -9.20 -4.72
N ASP A 113 -8.11 -8.71 -3.65
CA ASP A 113 -7.28 -7.51 -3.70
C ASP A 113 -6.05 -7.71 -4.58
N ILE A 114 -5.41 -8.86 -4.52
CA ILE A 114 -4.26 -9.20 -5.36
C ILE A 114 -4.63 -9.17 -6.85
N GLN A 115 -5.83 -9.59 -7.22
CA GLN A 115 -6.28 -9.49 -8.61
C GLN A 115 -6.37 -8.03 -9.07
N LYS A 116 -6.86 -7.15 -8.21
CA LYS A 116 -6.87 -5.70 -8.51
C LYS A 116 -5.47 -5.13 -8.62
N VAL A 117 -4.57 -5.53 -7.71
CA VAL A 117 -3.16 -5.11 -7.75
C VAL A 117 -2.51 -5.51 -9.07
N LYS A 118 -2.71 -6.74 -9.51
CA LYS A 118 -2.18 -7.21 -10.80
C LYS A 118 -2.66 -6.35 -11.96
N ARG A 119 -3.97 -6.07 -12.00
CA ARG A 119 -4.56 -5.27 -13.07
C ARG A 119 -3.97 -3.85 -13.09
N ILE A 120 -3.91 -3.23 -11.94
CA ILE A 120 -3.38 -1.86 -11.83
C ILE A 120 -1.90 -1.82 -12.16
N ASN A 121 -1.13 -2.81 -11.69
CA ASN A 121 0.31 -2.88 -11.93
C ASN A 121 0.66 -2.91 -13.41
N THR A 122 -0.15 -3.55 -14.24
CA THR A 122 0.11 -3.58 -15.70
C THR A 122 0.03 -2.20 -16.35
N GLN A 123 -0.51 -1.22 -15.65
CA GLN A 123 -0.74 0.14 -16.14
C GLN A 123 0.14 1.19 -15.45
N LEU A 124 1.02 0.75 -14.55
CA LEU A 124 1.91 1.67 -13.83
C LEU A 124 3.29 1.84 -14.48
#